data_6aca781b5c07039bdcbb08091f0661f2
#
_entry.id   6aca781b5c07039bdcbb08091f0661f2
#
_cell.length_a   1.000
_cell.length_b   1.000
_cell.length_c   1.000
_cell.angle_alpha   90.00
_cell.angle_beta   90.00
_cell.angle_gamma   90.00
#
_symmetry.space_group_name_H-M   'P 1'
#
loop_
_entity.id
_entity.type
_entity.pdbx_description
1 polymer ?
#
loop_
_entity_poly.entity_id
_entity_poly.type
_entity_poly.pdbx_seq_one_letter_code
_entity_poly.pdbx_strand_id
1 'polypeptide(L)'
;NNGVAQGGIISTPEGKWYGLLFRDNGSVGRIPYLTQVTWTNNWPMMTAPATLDIPANTIGISGIVTSDDFNYSAPVKLHTAWQWNHNPQNSYWSMTARPGYFRSTTSRVDTDIKLARNTLTQRTYGSTCSGVVSLDVANMKDGDYAGLSMFQDKYGFVGVKMVGTTKSIVMVNASSGSMVEVASAPLNQNTVYFRID
;
A
#
# COMPACT_ATOMS: atom_id res chain seq x y z
N ASN A 1 -24.02 1.60 15.79
CA ASN A 1 -23.26 1.02 14.68
C ASN A 1 -21.81 1.49 14.80
N ASN A 2 -20.97 0.70 15.43
CA ASN A 2 -19.58 1.08 15.76
C ASN A 2 -18.62 0.87 14.55
N GLY A 3 -19.11 1.09 13.32
CA GLY A 3 -18.33 0.87 12.11
C GLY A 3 -18.19 -0.59 11.69
N VAL A 4 -18.81 -1.52 12.42
CA VAL A 4 -18.87 -2.94 12.03
C VAL A 4 -20.03 -3.15 11.07
N ALA A 5 -19.75 -3.67 9.90
CA ALA A 5 -20.73 -3.84 8.85
C ALA A 5 -20.31 -4.96 7.90
N GLN A 6 -21.23 -5.37 7.04
CA GLN A 6 -21.04 -6.28 5.92
C GLN A 6 -20.19 -7.52 6.23
N GLY A 7 -20.59 -8.64 5.72
CA GLY A 7 -19.90 -9.92 5.89
C GLY A 7 -20.85 -11.08 5.77
N GLY A 8 -20.49 -12.17 6.39
CA GLY A 8 -21.29 -13.40 6.38
C GLY A 8 -21.31 -14.07 7.74
N ILE A 9 -22.18 -15.05 7.88
CA ILE A 9 -22.21 -15.94 9.03
C ILE A 9 -21.79 -17.35 8.61
N ILE A 10 -21.12 -18.05 9.51
CA ILE A 10 -20.63 -19.40 9.29
C ILE A 10 -20.83 -20.23 10.56
N SER A 11 -21.14 -21.50 10.39
CA SER A 11 -21.13 -22.46 11.51
C SER A 11 -19.88 -23.32 11.48
N THR A 12 -19.42 -23.71 12.65
CA THR A 12 -18.41 -24.77 12.79
C THR A 12 -19.09 -26.17 12.74
N PRO A 13 -18.33 -27.22 12.51
CA PRO A 13 -18.84 -28.59 12.59
C PRO A 13 -19.53 -28.91 13.91
N GLU A 14 -19.11 -28.25 15.01
CA GLU A 14 -19.66 -28.42 16.36
C GLU A 14 -20.93 -27.57 16.59
N GLY A 15 -21.43 -26.90 15.54
CA GLY A 15 -22.65 -26.11 15.59
C GLY A 15 -22.53 -24.72 16.23
N LYS A 16 -21.33 -24.24 16.48
CA LYS A 16 -21.12 -22.85 16.90
C LYS A 16 -21.20 -21.92 15.70
N TRP A 17 -21.84 -20.78 15.89
CA TRP A 17 -22.02 -19.78 14.82
C TRP A 17 -21.18 -18.55 15.06
N TYR A 18 -20.60 -18.04 13.98
CA TYR A 18 -19.78 -16.83 13.97
C TYR A 18 -20.16 -15.92 12.82
N GLY A 19 -20.09 -14.62 13.06
CA GLY A 19 -20.13 -13.60 12.03
C GLY A 19 -18.72 -13.14 11.70
N LEU A 20 -18.32 -13.26 10.45
CA LEU A 20 -17.11 -12.68 9.93
C LEU A 20 -17.50 -11.41 9.17
N LEU A 21 -17.28 -10.29 9.80
CA LEU A 21 -17.65 -8.96 9.33
C LEU A 21 -16.36 -8.15 9.06
N PHE A 22 -16.49 -6.88 8.81
CA PHE A 22 -15.35 -5.97 8.89
C PHE A 22 -15.66 -4.77 9.79
N ARG A 23 -14.61 -4.13 10.24
CA ARG A 23 -14.66 -2.83 10.91
C ARG A 23 -13.78 -1.85 10.15
N ASP A 24 -14.33 -0.68 9.82
CA ASP A 24 -13.55 0.40 9.24
C ASP A 24 -12.57 0.95 10.29
N ASN A 25 -11.32 1.09 9.90
CA ASN A 25 -10.23 1.55 10.76
C ASN A 25 -9.40 2.65 10.08
N GLY A 26 -10.06 3.66 9.58
CA GLY A 26 -9.45 4.83 8.95
C GLY A 26 -8.57 4.45 7.75
N SER A 27 -7.35 4.95 7.73
CA SER A 27 -6.40 4.74 6.64
C SER A 27 -5.91 3.29 6.50
N VAL A 28 -6.03 2.48 7.54
CA VAL A 28 -5.72 1.03 7.47
C VAL A 28 -6.78 0.28 6.66
N GLY A 29 -7.98 0.83 6.55
CA GLY A 29 -9.08 0.27 5.80
C GLY A 29 -9.93 -0.69 6.63
N ARG A 30 -10.49 -1.69 5.96
CA ARG A 30 -11.46 -2.64 6.54
C ARG A 30 -10.75 -3.83 7.15
N ILE A 31 -10.72 -3.90 8.47
CA ILE A 31 -10.13 -5.01 9.22
C ILE A 31 -11.21 -6.07 9.47
N PRO A 32 -10.92 -7.36 9.27
CA PRO A 32 -11.81 -8.44 9.65
C PRO A 32 -12.20 -8.37 11.12
N TYR A 33 -13.47 -8.55 11.39
CA TYR A 33 -14.06 -8.52 12.73
C TYR A 33 -14.86 -9.79 12.94
N LEU A 34 -14.46 -10.57 13.93
CA LEU A 34 -15.15 -11.80 14.31
C LEU A 34 -16.12 -11.53 15.47
N THR A 35 -17.32 -12.02 15.35
CA THR A 35 -18.33 -11.98 16.42
C THR A 35 -18.97 -13.36 16.61
N GLN A 36 -19.36 -13.68 17.83
CA GLN A 36 -20.20 -14.84 18.07
C GLN A 36 -21.62 -14.53 17.62
N VAL A 37 -22.28 -15.52 17.01
CA VAL A 37 -23.68 -15.44 16.63
C VAL A 37 -24.50 -16.37 17.53
N THR A 38 -25.53 -15.84 18.15
CA THR A 38 -26.59 -16.61 18.83
C THR A 38 -27.90 -16.42 18.09
N TRP A 39 -28.77 -17.40 18.17
CA TRP A 39 -30.08 -17.36 17.50
C TRP A 39 -31.21 -17.07 18.51
N THR A 40 -31.96 -16.02 18.24
CA THR A 40 -33.14 -15.66 19.03
C THR A 40 -34.34 -15.52 18.10
N ASN A 41 -35.36 -16.32 18.29
CA ASN A 41 -36.54 -16.34 17.41
C ASN A 41 -36.19 -16.45 15.91
N ASN A 42 -35.23 -17.30 15.56
CA ASN A 42 -34.71 -17.51 14.22
C ASN A 42 -33.95 -16.30 13.64
N TRP A 43 -33.59 -15.30 14.46
CA TRP A 43 -32.76 -14.19 14.05
C TRP A 43 -31.33 -14.35 14.57
N PRO A 44 -30.30 -14.10 13.71
CA PRO A 44 -28.92 -14.12 14.15
C PRO A 44 -28.59 -12.85 14.95
N MET A 45 -28.22 -13.03 16.19
CA MET A 45 -27.82 -11.95 17.10
C MET A 45 -26.29 -11.93 17.24
N MET A 46 -25.69 -10.79 16.98
CA MET A 46 -24.24 -10.56 17.03
C MET A 46 -23.96 -9.51 18.11
N THR A 47 -23.64 -9.94 19.31
CA THR A 47 -23.62 -9.05 20.48
C THR A 47 -22.23 -8.74 21.02
N ALA A 48 -21.25 -9.58 20.75
CA ALA A 48 -19.89 -9.41 21.31
C ALA A 48 -18.81 -9.85 20.32
N PRO A 49 -17.62 -9.25 20.40
CA PRO A 49 -16.44 -9.78 19.71
C PRO A 49 -16.19 -11.21 20.16
N ALA A 50 -15.71 -12.04 19.24
CA ALA A 50 -15.28 -13.38 19.52
C ALA A 50 -13.77 -13.52 19.23
N THR A 51 -13.11 -14.37 20.01
CA THR A 51 -11.76 -14.83 19.74
C THR A 51 -11.82 -16.34 19.47
N LEU A 52 -10.98 -16.79 18.57
CA LEU A 52 -10.76 -18.21 18.33
C LEU A 52 -9.42 -18.59 18.95
N ASP A 53 -9.42 -19.67 19.72
CA ASP A 53 -8.18 -20.29 20.20
C ASP A 53 -7.62 -21.18 19.08
N ILE A 54 -6.98 -20.56 18.11
CA ILE A 54 -6.30 -21.23 17.01
C ILE A 54 -4.82 -20.90 17.04
N PRO A 55 -3.93 -21.86 16.73
CA PRO A 55 -2.52 -21.56 16.60
C PRO A 55 -2.27 -20.45 15.59
N ALA A 56 -1.46 -19.46 15.97
CA ALA A 56 -1.07 -18.41 15.05
C ALA A 56 -0.34 -19.00 13.85
N ASN A 57 -0.88 -18.75 12.67
CA ASN A 57 -0.29 -19.01 11.36
C ASN A 57 0.39 -20.37 11.17
N THR A 58 -0.38 -21.43 11.14
CA THR A 58 0.10 -22.78 10.81
C THR A 58 0.26 -23.04 9.31
N ILE A 59 -0.18 -22.11 8.44
CA ILE A 59 -0.28 -22.34 6.99
C ILE A 59 0.85 -21.67 6.21
N GLY A 60 1.76 -20.93 6.88
CA GLY A 60 2.87 -20.25 6.20
C GLY A 60 2.44 -19.21 5.14
N ILE A 61 1.25 -18.63 5.29
CA ILE A 61 0.79 -17.57 4.39
C ILE A 61 1.63 -16.32 4.64
N SER A 62 2.24 -15.79 3.59
CA SER A 62 2.90 -14.50 3.63
C SER A 62 1.96 -13.42 4.14
N GLY A 63 2.48 -12.50 4.95
CA GLY A 63 1.73 -11.31 5.36
C GLY A 63 1.28 -10.46 4.16
N ILE A 64 0.40 -9.49 4.45
CA ILE A 64 -0.11 -8.56 3.42
C ILE A 64 0.91 -7.50 3.01
N VAL A 65 2.05 -7.45 3.70
CA VAL A 65 3.20 -6.60 3.38
C VAL A 65 4.49 -7.41 3.45
N THR A 66 5.47 -7.01 2.68
CA THR A 66 6.80 -7.63 2.66
C THR A 66 7.85 -6.62 2.22
N SER A 67 9.08 -6.81 2.70
CA SER A 67 10.25 -6.22 2.05
C SER A 67 10.53 -6.95 0.74
N ASP A 68 11.05 -6.22 -0.25
CA ASP A 68 11.35 -6.78 -1.57
C ASP A 68 12.67 -6.19 -2.07
N ASP A 69 13.60 -7.02 -2.45
CA ASP A 69 14.88 -6.63 -3.05
C ASP A 69 14.81 -6.49 -4.57
N PHE A 70 13.62 -6.73 -5.15
CA PHE A 70 13.34 -6.69 -6.59
C PHE A 70 14.27 -7.58 -7.43
N ASN A 71 14.75 -8.68 -6.87
CA ASN A 71 15.59 -9.64 -7.58
C ASN A 71 14.74 -10.75 -8.21
N TYR A 72 14.12 -10.44 -9.33
CA TYR A 72 13.21 -11.32 -10.05
C TYR A 72 13.85 -11.94 -11.29
N SER A 73 13.53 -13.21 -11.55
CA SER A 73 13.83 -13.89 -12.80
C SER A 73 12.65 -13.85 -13.76
N ALA A 74 12.91 -13.93 -15.06
CA ALA A 74 11.85 -14.08 -16.06
C ALA A 74 11.30 -15.53 -16.08
N PRO A 75 9.97 -15.76 -16.25
CA PRO A 75 8.91 -14.76 -16.30
C PRO A 75 8.65 -14.14 -14.94
N VAL A 76 8.54 -12.81 -14.90
CA VAL A 76 8.35 -12.08 -13.63
C VAL A 76 6.99 -12.41 -13.03
N LYS A 77 6.99 -12.95 -11.82
CA LYS A 77 5.81 -13.09 -10.98
C LYS A 77 6.00 -12.22 -9.73
N LEU A 78 5.40 -11.06 -9.76
CA LEU A 78 5.46 -10.12 -8.64
C LEU A 78 4.91 -10.74 -7.35
N HIS A 79 5.55 -10.45 -6.21
CA HIS A 79 5.07 -10.91 -4.92
C HIS A 79 3.62 -10.42 -4.67
N THR A 80 2.78 -11.27 -4.10
CA THR A 80 1.34 -11.01 -3.94
C THR A 80 0.99 -9.84 -3.02
N ALA A 81 1.93 -9.37 -2.20
CA ALA A 81 1.77 -8.15 -1.41
C ALA A 81 1.73 -6.88 -2.26
N TRP A 82 2.32 -6.90 -3.46
CA TRP A 82 2.32 -5.76 -4.37
C TRP A 82 1.02 -5.64 -5.14
N GLN A 83 0.55 -4.42 -5.26
CA GLN A 83 -0.65 -4.07 -6.01
C GLN A 83 -0.37 -2.85 -6.89
N TRP A 84 -0.94 -2.84 -8.07
CA TRP A 84 -0.93 -1.67 -8.95
C TRP A 84 -2.09 -0.74 -8.59
N ASN A 85 -1.81 0.55 -8.46
CA ASN A 85 -2.88 1.54 -8.25
C ASN A 85 -3.85 1.61 -9.44
N HIS A 86 -3.34 1.43 -10.66
CA HIS A 86 -4.09 1.30 -11.91
C HIS A 86 -3.60 0.09 -12.69
N ASN A 87 -4.32 -0.32 -13.73
CA ASN A 87 -3.79 -1.31 -14.67
C ASN A 87 -2.44 -0.84 -15.21
N PRO A 88 -1.36 -1.62 -15.05
CA PRO A 88 -0.03 -1.19 -15.43
C PRO A 88 0.13 -1.11 -16.94
N GLN A 89 0.97 -0.20 -17.38
CA GLN A 89 1.48 -0.15 -18.74
C GLN A 89 2.78 -0.96 -18.81
N ASN A 90 2.71 -2.21 -19.25
CA ASN A 90 3.80 -3.16 -19.12
C ASN A 90 5.07 -2.77 -19.89
N SER A 91 4.98 -1.91 -20.91
CA SER A 91 6.13 -1.39 -21.64
C SER A 91 6.96 -0.36 -20.87
N TYR A 92 6.46 0.13 -19.73
CA TYR A 92 7.06 1.22 -18.97
C TYR A 92 7.48 0.84 -17.54
N TRP A 93 7.60 -0.47 -17.29
CA TRP A 93 8.22 -0.95 -16.06
C TRP A 93 8.97 -2.26 -16.29
N SER A 94 9.93 -2.55 -15.44
CA SER A 94 10.70 -3.80 -15.51
C SER A 94 11.31 -4.15 -14.15
N MET A 95 11.34 -5.45 -13.85
CA MET A 95 12.08 -6.06 -12.72
C MET A 95 13.35 -6.79 -13.18
N THR A 96 13.59 -6.85 -14.49
CA THR A 96 14.72 -7.61 -15.05
C THR A 96 15.70 -6.75 -15.85
N ALA A 97 15.31 -5.54 -16.23
CA ALA A 97 16.21 -4.62 -16.95
C ALA A 97 17.41 -4.17 -16.11
N ARG A 98 17.29 -4.21 -14.79
CA ARG A 98 18.35 -4.04 -13.82
C ARG A 98 18.03 -4.92 -12.62
N PRO A 99 18.70 -6.05 -12.43
CA PRO A 99 18.47 -6.95 -11.29
C PRO A 99 18.57 -6.21 -9.95
N GLY A 100 17.68 -6.51 -9.01
CA GLY A 100 17.60 -5.85 -7.72
C GLY A 100 16.90 -4.48 -7.74
N TYR A 101 16.23 -4.11 -8.84
CA TYR A 101 15.51 -2.85 -8.96
C TYR A 101 14.16 -2.99 -9.64
N PHE A 102 13.17 -2.35 -9.08
CA PHE A 102 11.98 -1.96 -9.83
C PHE A 102 12.32 -0.73 -10.68
N ARG A 103 12.34 -0.90 -12.00
CA ARG A 103 12.50 0.23 -12.93
C ARG A 103 11.13 0.69 -13.41
N SER A 104 10.83 1.95 -13.16
CA SER A 104 9.68 2.63 -13.75
C SER A 104 10.17 3.67 -14.75
N THR A 105 9.53 3.75 -15.90
CA THR A 105 9.81 4.76 -16.94
C THR A 105 8.56 5.61 -17.10
N THR A 106 8.71 6.93 -17.08
CA THR A 106 7.59 7.84 -17.30
C THR A 106 7.07 7.73 -18.73
N SER A 107 5.76 7.62 -18.88
CA SER A 107 5.09 7.46 -20.20
C SER A 107 4.21 8.64 -20.57
N ARG A 108 3.85 9.47 -19.59
CA ARG A 108 2.98 10.63 -19.75
C ARG A 108 3.15 11.59 -18.59
N VAL A 109 2.65 12.79 -18.74
CA VAL A 109 2.53 13.78 -17.67
C VAL A 109 1.20 13.59 -16.97
N ASP A 110 1.22 13.40 -15.66
CA ASP A 110 0.04 13.35 -14.81
C ASP A 110 0.08 14.51 -13.81
N THR A 111 -1.07 15.11 -13.55
CA THR A 111 -1.21 16.26 -12.65
C THR A 111 -1.29 15.85 -11.18
N ASP A 112 -1.49 14.57 -10.90
CA ASP A 112 -1.62 14.02 -9.56
C ASP A 112 -1.13 12.57 -9.55
N ILE A 113 -0.44 12.17 -8.49
CA ILE A 113 0.03 10.78 -8.29
C ILE A 113 -1.11 9.77 -8.35
N LYS A 114 -2.33 10.16 -8.01
CA LYS A 114 -3.52 9.30 -8.11
C LYS A 114 -3.82 8.84 -9.54
N LEU A 115 -3.36 9.57 -10.53
CA LEU A 115 -3.54 9.27 -11.95
C LEU A 115 -2.32 8.56 -12.54
N ALA A 116 -1.18 8.59 -11.85
CA ALA A 116 0.08 8.06 -12.35
C ALA A 116 0.02 6.54 -12.56
N ARG A 117 0.43 6.11 -13.76
CA ARG A 117 0.54 4.70 -14.10
C ARG A 117 1.79 4.09 -13.45
N ASN A 118 1.77 2.77 -13.31
CA ASN A 118 2.87 1.99 -12.73
C ASN A 118 3.25 2.39 -11.30
N THR A 119 2.31 3.00 -10.57
CA THR A 119 2.43 3.21 -9.12
C THR A 119 2.24 1.87 -8.41
N LEU A 120 3.32 1.39 -7.81
CA LEU A 120 3.36 0.13 -7.10
C LEU A 120 3.10 0.36 -5.62
N THR A 121 2.17 -0.38 -5.03
CA THR A 121 1.71 -0.15 -3.66
C THR A 121 1.69 -1.44 -2.85
N GLN A 122 1.79 -1.28 -1.53
CA GLN A 122 1.44 -2.31 -0.54
C GLN A 122 0.40 -1.75 0.42
N ARG A 123 -0.32 -2.62 1.09
CA ARG A 123 -1.27 -2.24 2.13
C ARG A 123 -0.55 -1.74 3.37
N THR A 124 -1.10 -0.74 4.02
CA THR A 124 -0.76 -0.42 5.41
C THR A 124 -1.56 -1.34 6.34
N TYR A 125 -1.00 -1.68 7.50
CA TYR A 125 -1.69 -2.48 8.49
C TYR A 125 -1.28 -2.03 9.91
N GLY A 126 -2.16 -2.30 10.87
CA GLY A 126 -1.94 -1.89 12.26
C GLY A 126 -2.13 -0.41 12.50
N SER A 127 -1.90 0.04 13.73
CA SER A 127 -2.00 1.44 14.13
C SER A 127 -0.77 2.26 13.70
N THR A 128 0.35 1.59 13.50
CA THR A 128 1.63 2.17 13.07
C THR A 128 2.31 1.25 12.06
N CYS A 129 2.84 1.82 11.01
CA CYS A 129 3.64 1.11 10.03
C CYS A 129 4.69 2.06 9.46
N SER A 130 5.78 1.51 8.94
CA SER A 130 6.80 2.29 8.25
C SER A 130 7.19 1.64 6.93
N GLY A 131 7.60 2.47 5.98
CA GLY A 131 8.14 2.03 4.71
C GLY A 131 9.46 2.73 4.43
N VAL A 132 10.42 2.00 3.87
CA VAL A 132 11.72 2.54 3.43
C VAL A 132 11.93 2.14 1.98
N VAL A 133 12.43 3.08 1.18
CA VAL A 133 12.84 2.81 -0.20
C VAL A 133 14.21 3.37 -0.48
N SER A 134 15.03 2.60 -1.20
CA SER A 134 16.24 3.09 -1.86
C SER A 134 15.87 3.47 -3.29
N LEU A 135 16.21 4.68 -3.70
CA LEU A 135 15.84 5.24 -4.99
C LEU A 135 17.08 5.67 -5.77
N ASP A 136 17.24 5.19 -6.99
CA ASP A 136 18.22 5.67 -7.95
C ASP A 136 17.57 6.69 -8.88
N VAL A 137 18.06 7.93 -8.80
CA VAL A 137 17.53 9.10 -9.52
C VAL A 137 18.48 9.61 -10.60
N ALA A 138 19.46 8.80 -11.01
CA ALA A 138 20.47 9.20 -12.00
C ALA A 138 19.86 9.54 -13.37
N ASN A 139 18.78 8.88 -13.74
CA ASN A 139 18.17 8.99 -15.06
C ASN A 139 16.85 9.79 -15.08
N MET A 140 16.53 10.50 -14.01
CA MET A 140 15.38 11.41 -13.98
C MET A 140 15.54 12.53 -15.01
N LYS A 141 14.41 12.97 -15.57
CA LYS A 141 14.35 14.04 -16.56
C LYS A 141 13.52 15.21 -16.02
N ASP A 142 13.58 16.33 -16.71
CA ASP A 142 12.79 17.51 -16.39
C ASP A 142 11.30 17.17 -16.24
N GLY A 143 10.72 17.57 -15.12
CA GLY A 143 9.34 17.30 -14.74
C GLY A 143 9.11 15.99 -13.99
N ASP A 144 10.09 15.10 -13.89
CA ASP A 144 9.93 13.84 -13.17
C ASP A 144 9.85 14.03 -11.64
N TYR A 145 8.98 13.24 -11.02
CA TYR A 145 8.91 13.01 -9.59
C TYR A 145 9.04 11.52 -9.30
N ALA A 146 9.86 11.14 -8.34
CA ALA A 146 9.98 9.76 -7.89
C ALA A 146 10.21 9.71 -6.37
N GLY A 147 9.55 8.79 -5.67
CA GLY A 147 9.67 8.73 -4.21
C GLY A 147 8.75 7.72 -3.56
N LEU A 148 8.46 7.96 -2.30
CA LEU A 148 7.61 7.16 -1.43
C LEU A 148 6.40 7.98 -0.97
N SER A 149 5.23 7.35 -0.91
CA SER A 149 3.98 8.02 -0.52
C SER A 149 3.19 7.18 0.48
N MET A 150 2.66 7.84 1.52
CA MET A 150 1.49 7.34 2.25
C MET A 150 0.27 7.71 1.44
N PHE A 151 -0.29 6.73 0.74
CA PHE A 151 -1.14 6.94 -0.42
C PHE A 151 -2.59 6.53 -0.19
N GLN A 152 -3.47 7.51 -0.32
CA GLN A 152 -4.91 7.35 -0.38
C GLN A 152 -5.49 8.53 -1.19
N ASP A 153 -6.77 8.88 -1.02
CA ASP A 153 -7.36 10.09 -1.60
C ASP A 153 -6.63 11.36 -1.16
N LYS A 154 -6.30 11.43 0.13
CA LYS A 154 -5.35 12.40 0.69
C LYS A 154 -4.05 11.70 0.96
N TYR A 155 -2.92 12.31 0.61
CA TYR A 155 -1.62 11.66 0.71
C TYR A 155 -0.51 12.59 1.16
N GLY A 156 0.55 11.98 1.67
CA GLY A 156 1.85 12.60 1.86
C GLY A 156 2.88 11.92 0.95
N PHE A 157 3.80 12.68 0.41
CA PHE A 157 4.86 12.18 -0.45
C PHE A 157 6.19 12.77 -0.05
N VAL A 158 7.22 11.94 -0.04
CA VAL A 158 8.62 12.35 0.05
C VAL A 158 9.37 11.75 -1.12
N GLY A 159 10.16 12.56 -1.83
CA GLY A 159 10.83 12.08 -3.03
C GLY A 159 11.77 13.09 -3.63
N VAL A 160 12.17 12.82 -4.87
CA VAL A 160 12.99 13.68 -5.69
C VAL A 160 12.15 14.26 -6.82
N LYS A 161 12.31 15.55 -7.05
CA LYS A 161 11.79 16.32 -8.17
C LYS A 161 12.94 16.76 -9.04
N MET A 162 12.76 16.68 -10.36
CA MET A 162 13.70 17.18 -11.35
C MET A 162 13.12 18.40 -12.04
N VAL A 163 13.85 19.50 -12.04
CA VAL A 163 13.52 20.73 -12.79
C VAL A 163 14.72 21.14 -13.64
N GLY A 164 14.55 21.10 -14.94
CA GLY A 164 15.67 21.21 -15.87
C GLY A 164 16.69 20.09 -15.61
N THR A 165 17.89 20.46 -15.14
CA THR A 165 18.95 19.53 -14.75
C THR A 165 19.17 19.46 -13.24
N THR A 166 18.34 20.13 -12.45
CA THR A 166 18.50 20.23 -11.00
C THR A 166 17.56 19.27 -10.28
N LYS A 167 18.12 18.46 -9.38
CA LYS A 167 17.38 17.58 -8.48
C LYS A 167 17.19 18.22 -7.12
N SER A 168 16.00 18.08 -6.57
CA SER A 168 15.67 18.47 -5.19
C SER A 168 14.92 17.36 -4.50
N ILE A 169 15.25 17.13 -3.23
CA ILE A 169 14.37 16.38 -2.33
C ILE A 169 13.17 17.28 -2.05
N VAL A 170 11.98 16.73 -2.10
CA VAL A 170 10.74 17.46 -1.80
C VAL A 170 9.88 16.67 -0.84
N MET A 171 9.16 17.39 0.01
CA MET A 171 8.08 16.87 0.82
C MET A 171 6.76 17.53 0.36
N VAL A 172 5.78 16.71 0.06
CA VAL A 172 4.47 17.14 -0.43
C VAL A 172 3.38 16.72 0.54
N ASN A 173 2.45 17.63 0.79
CA ASN A 173 1.23 17.39 1.53
C ASN A 173 0.03 17.64 0.63
N ALA A 174 -0.81 16.61 0.45
CA ALA A 174 -2.05 16.68 -0.30
C ALA A 174 -3.29 16.43 0.56
N SER A 175 -3.22 16.74 1.86
CA SER A 175 -4.35 16.59 2.81
C SER A 175 -5.53 17.51 2.49
N SER A 176 -5.30 18.64 1.83
CA SER A 176 -6.34 19.57 1.37
C SER A 176 -7.02 19.15 0.07
N GLY A 177 -6.58 18.05 -0.56
CA GLY A 177 -7.03 17.61 -1.88
C GLY A 177 -6.20 18.17 -3.04
N SER A 178 -5.26 19.07 -2.77
CA SER A 178 -4.30 19.60 -3.75
C SER A 178 -2.88 19.34 -3.28
N MET A 179 -1.99 19.06 -4.22
CA MET A 179 -0.57 18.84 -3.97
C MET A 179 0.12 20.16 -3.57
N VAL A 180 0.66 20.23 -2.35
CA VAL A 180 1.39 21.40 -1.85
C VAL A 180 2.80 20.93 -1.45
N GLU A 181 3.82 21.50 -2.07
CA GLU A 181 5.22 21.31 -1.66
C GLU A 181 5.45 22.10 -0.36
N VAL A 182 5.71 21.38 0.73
CA VAL A 182 5.88 21.98 2.08
C VAL A 182 7.33 22.12 2.50
N ALA A 183 8.24 21.39 1.85
CA ALA A 183 9.69 21.50 2.07
C ALA A 183 10.45 21.06 0.83
N SER A 184 11.63 21.65 0.62
CA SER A 184 12.55 21.30 -0.46
C SER A 184 14.00 21.47 0.00
N ALA A 185 14.89 20.59 -0.51
CA ALA A 185 16.34 20.68 -0.29
C ALA A 185 17.09 20.23 -1.55
N PRO A 186 18.25 20.83 -1.89
CA PRO A 186 19.06 20.40 -3.03
C PRO A 186 19.54 18.95 -2.89
N LEU A 187 19.63 18.23 -4.01
CA LEU A 187 20.17 16.87 -4.07
C LEU A 187 21.25 16.77 -5.14
N ASN A 188 22.48 16.48 -4.70
CA ASN A 188 23.64 16.36 -5.60
C ASN A 188 24.06 14.90 -5.88
N GLN A 189 23.40 13.92 -5.23
CA GLN A 189 23.71 12.50 -5.38
C GLN A 189 22.66 11.77 -6.22
N ASN A 190 23.00 10.57 -6.67
CA ASN A 190 22.12 9.77 -7.51
C ASN A 190 21.36 8.68 -6.75
N THR A 191 21.77 8.34 -5.54
CA THR A 191 21.07 7.39 -4.69
C THR A 191 20.62 8.09 -3.42
N VAL A 192 19.35 7.87 -3.05
CA VAL A 192 18.74 8.46 -1.86
C VAL A 192 17.83 7.44 -1.20
N TYR A 193 17.69 7.54 0.11
CA TYR A 193 16.81 6.70 0.91
C TYR A 193 15.71 7.55 1.51
N PHE A 194 14.47 7.10 1.35
CA PHE A 194 13.32 7.73 1.97
C PHE A 194 12.66 6.78 2.95
N ARG A 195 12.19 7.33 4.05
CA ARG A 195 11.39 6.64 5.05
C ARG A 195 10.14 7.45 5.36
N ILE A 196 9.02 6.75 5.50
CA ILE A 196 7.76 7.30 6.01
C ILE A 196 7.31 6.40 7.17
N ASP A 197 6.88 7.04 8.26
CA ASP A 197 6.32 6.41 9.45
C ASP A 197 4.86 6.81 9.64
#